data_735b36252f4ee12639504c52b27a892d
#
_entry.id   735b36252f4ee12639504c52b27a892d
#
_cell.length_a   1.000
_cell.length_b   1.000
_cell.length_c   1.000
_cell.angle_alpha   90.00
_cell.angle_beta   90.00
_cell.angle_gamma   90.00
#
_symmetry.space_group_name_H-M   'P 1'
#
loop_
_entity.id
_entity.type
_entity.pdbx_description
1 polymer ?
#
loop_
_entity_poly.entity_id
_entity_poly.type
_entity_poly.pdbx_seq_one_letter_code
_entity_poly.pdbx_strand_id
1 'polypeptide(L)'
;MKVYGIIGWPVAHSLSPAMHNAAFRALGIKAVYGLMPVRPEALPEAIGGLRALNIGGVSVTIPHKEAVLSLLDEVDETARRIGAVNTILNQEGSLLGFNTDWLGARRALEEKIALSGRRAVVVGAGGSARAVVYALKEAGAQVVIYNRTFSRAEALAEAFGAEAFPLEALPEAEGDILVQTTSVGLKEDRSPVPKEILSRFEVVMDLVYQPLETRLLREAKKAGCEVVDGLSMLVYQGVEQFRIWTGESPPASLMRQAAEKELKGEN
;
A
#
# COMPACT_ATOMS: atom_id res chain seq x y z
N MET A 1 7.93 -25.85 -9.82
CA MET A 1 6.87 -24.86 -9.61
C MET A 1 7.30 -23.99 -8.43
N LYS A 2 7.36 -22.65 -8.59
CA LYS A 2 7.70 -21.73 -7.50
C LYS A 2 6.43 -21.35 -6.70
N VAL A 3 6.59 -21.13 -5.41
CA VAL A 3 5.51 -20.71 -4.51
C VAL A 3 5.78 -19.28 -4.06
N TYR A 4 4.77 -18.45 -4.13
CA TYR A 4 4.73 -17.08 -3.63
C TYR A 4 3.51 -16.90 -2.74
N GLY A 5 3.44 -15.80 -2.01
CA GLY A 5 2.27 -15.54 -1.18
C GLY A 5 2.25 -14.16 -0.55
N ILE A 6 1.27 -13.97 0.33
CA ILE A 6 1.17 -12.77 1.16
C ILE A 6 1.11 -13.15 2.63
N ILE A 7 1.98 -12.57 3.45
CA ILE A 7 1.96 -12.67 4.91
C ILE A 7 1.30 -11.44 5.52
N GLY A 8 0.45 -11.66 6.52
CA GLY A 8 -0.29 -10.62 7.23
C GLY A 8 -1.28 -11.20 8.23
N TRP A 9 -1.92 -10.35 9.06
CA TRP A 9 -2.93 -10.79 10.01
C TRP A 9 -3.97 -9.70 10.32
N PRO A 10 -5.27 -9.92 9.98
CA PRO A 10 -5.80 -10.97 9.09
C PRO A 10 -5.45 -10.69 7.62
N VAL A 11 -5.39 -11.73 6.77
CA VAL A 11 -4.99 -11.60 5.35
C VAL A 11 -6.01 -12.22 4.38
N ALA A 12 -7.07 -12.85 4.90
CA ALA A 12 -8.06 -13.60 4.10
C ALA A 12 -8.80 -12.76 3.03
N HIS A 13 -8.84 -11.45 3.17
CA HIS A 13 -9.51 -10.52 2.25
C HIS A 13 -8.59 -9.98 1.14
N SER A 14 -7.34 -10.46 1.07
CA SER A 14 -6.38 -9.95 0.09
C SER A 14 -6.73 -10.37 -1.34
N LEU A 15 -6.68 -9.42 -2.27
CA LEU A 15 -6.87 -9.64 -3.70
C LEU A 15 -5.58 -10.05 -4.42
N SER A 16 -4.44 -10.03 -3.71
CA SER A 16 -3.13 -10.35 -4.30
C SER A 16 -3.09 -11.75 -4.95
N PRO A 17 -3.72 -12.81 -4.38
CA PRO A 17 -3.77 -14.11 -5.05
C PRO A 17 -4.46 -14.10 -6.41
N ALA A 18 -5.60 -13.41 -6.53
CA ALA A 18 -6.31 -13.28 -7.80
C ALA A 18 -5.44 -12.59 -8.86
N MET A 19 -4.80 -11.47 -8.48
CA MET A 19 -3.94 -10.68 -9.34
C MET A 19 -2.71 -11.45 -9.83
N HIS A 20 -1.91 -11.97 -8.90
CA HIS A 20 -0.65 -12.65 -9.23
C HIS A 20 -0.86 -13.98 -9.95
N ASN A 21 -1.86 -14.78 -9.56
CA ASN A 21 -2.15 -16.02 -10.26
C ASN A 21 -2.67 -15.78 -11.68
N ALA A 22 -3.44 -14.71 -11.93
CA ALA A 22 -3.82 -14.31 -13.28
C ALA A 22 -2.60 -13.94 -14.12
N ALA A 23 -1.66 -13.18 -13.54
CA ALA A 23 -0.40 -12.81 -14.21
C ALA A 23 0.48 -14.03 -14.51
N PHE A 24 0.66 -14.96 -13.56
CA PHE A 24 1.41 -16.20 -13.80
C PHE A 24 0.83 -17.02 -14.94
N ARG A 25 -0.50 -17.18 -14.98
CA ARG A 25 -1.17 -17.92 -16.08
C ARG A 25 -0.97 -17.23 -17.43
N ALA A 26 -1.16 -15.92 -17.49
CA ALA A 26 -1.05 -15.16 -18.74
C ALA A 26 0.36 -15.17 -19.33
N LEU A 27 1.39 -15.20 -18.48
CA LEU A 27 2.80 -15.22 -18.89
C LEU A 27 3.38 -16.65 -18.97
N GLY A 28 2.57 -17.69 -18.75
CA GLY A 28 3.03 -19.09 -18.82
C GLY A 28 4.03 -19.48 -17.72
N ILE A 29 4.08 -18.71 -16.62
CA ILE A 29 5.01 -18.94 -15.51
C ILE A 29 4.44 -20.02 -14.59
N LYS A 30 5.20 -21.11 -14.38
CA LYS A 30 4.82 -22.21 -13.48
C LYS A 30 5.01 -21.83 -12.01
N ALA A 31 4.10 -21.02 -11.49
CA ALA A 31 4.11 -20.57 -10.11
C ALA A 31 2.69 -20.50 -9.53
N VAL A 32 2.59 -20.42 -8.21
CA VAL A 32 1.34 -20.22 -7.46
C VAL A 32 1.54 -19.15 -6.40
N TYR A 33 0.51 -18.34 -6.17
CA TYR A 33 0.47 -17.35 -5.12
C TYR A 33 -0.67 -17.64 -4.16
N GLY A 34 -0.38 -17.71 -2.85
CA GLY A 34 -1.35 -18.08 -1.82
C GLY A 34 -1.42 -17.09 -0.65
N LEU A 35 -2.46 -17.25 0.16
CA LEU A 35 -2.61 -16.57 1.43
C LEU A 35 -1.79 -17.31 2.50
N MET A 36 -0.98 -16.58 3.26
CA MET A 36 -0.16 -17.11 4.35
C MET A 36 -0.46 -16.29 5.63
N PRO A 37 -1.53 -16.61 6.37
CA PRO A 37 -1.87 -15.89 7.58
C PRO A 37 -0.82 -16.12 8.66
N VAL A 38 -0.15 -15.05 9.07
CA VAL A 38 0.92 -15.06 10.08
C VAL A 38 0.53 -14.12 11.21
N ARG A 39 0.41 -14.64 12.43
CA ARG A 39 0.18 -13.82 13.63
C ARG A 39 1.45 -13.04 13.97
N PRO A 40 1.33 -11.86 14.65
CA PRO A 40 2.50 -11.04 14.98
C PRO A 40 3.61 -11.79 15.73
N GLU A 41 3.22 -12.63 16.70
CA GLU A 41 4.13 -13.44 17.51
C GLU A 41 4.87 -14.54 16.74
N ALA A 42 4.31 -14.98 15.61
CA ALA A 42 4.88 -16.03 14.75
C ALA A 42 5.68 -15.49 13.55
N LEU A 43 5.89 -14.17 13.48
CA LEU A 43 6.60 -13.57 12.34
C LEU A 43 8.04 -14.07 12.17
N PRO A 44 8.87 -14.18 13.23
CA PRO A 44 10.24 -14.68 13.07
C PRO A 44 10.31 -16.11 12.54
N GLU A 45 9.46 -17.02 13.03
CA GLU A 45 9.38 -18.40 12.57
C GLU A 45 8.90 -18.48 11.12
N ALA A 46 7.90 -17.65 10.75
CA ALA A 46 7.41 -17.58 9.38
C ALA A 46 8.50 -17.13 8.40
N ILE A 47 9.31 -16.12 8.77
CA ILE A 47 10.45 -15.66 7.94
C ILE A 47 11.52 -16.75 7.82
N GLY A 48 11.82 -17.48 8.89
CA GLY A 48 12.68 -18.68 8.84
C GLY A 48 12.12 -19.75 7.90
N GLY A 49 10.79 -19.95 7.94
CA GLY A 49 10.07 -20.89 7.08
C GLY A 49 10.17 -20.57 5.59
N LEU A 50 10.25 -19.29 5.21
CA LEU A 50 10.42 -18.88 3.80
C LEU A 50 11.71 -19.47 3.20
N ARG A 51 12.79 -19.50 3.98
CA ARG A 51 14.07 -20.11 3.59
C ARG A 51 13.95 -21.62 3.50
N ALA A 52 13.45 -22.25 4.58
CA ALA A 52 13.39 -23.71 4.70
C ALA A 52 12.50 -24.36 3.64
N LEU A 53 11.41 -23.71 3.26
CA LEU A 53 10.45 -24.17 2.25
C LEU A 53 10.80 -23.70 0.83
N ASN A 54 11.88 -22.94 0.67
CA ASN A 54 12.30 -22.36 -0.61
C ASN A 54 11.15 -21.58 -1.30
N ILE A 55 10.40 -20.79 -0.50
CA ILE A 55 9.36 -19.89 -1.01
C ILE A 55 10.06 -18.81 -1.84
N GLY A 56 9.62 -18.58 -3.08
CA GLY A 56 10.30 -17.68 -4.02
C GLY A 56 10.22 -16.18 -3.61
N GLY A 57 9.18 -15.82 -2.87
CA GLY A 57 9.00 -14.49 -2.32
C GLY A 57 7.61 -14.29 -1.74
N VAL A 58 7.43 -13.25 -0.96
CA VAL A 58 6.13 -12.92 -0.36
C VAL A 58 5.88 -11.41 -0.35
N SER A 59 4.61 -11.04 -0.51
CA SER A 59 4.13 -9.72 -0.11
C SER A 59 4.00 -9.67 1.41
N VAL A 60 4.29 -8.52 2.00
CA VAL A 60 4.12 -8.26 3.42
C VAL A 60 3.06 -7.18 3.62
N THR A 61 2.03 -7.48 4.43
CA THR A 61 1.00 -6.51 4.77
C THR A 61 0.86 -6.33 6.29
N ILE A 62 -0.13 -5.57 6.71
CA ILE A 62 -0.41 -5.29 8.13
C ILE A 62 -0.49 -6.60 8.93
N PRO A 63 0.15 -6.65 10.14
CA PRO A 63 0.88 -5.58 10.81
C PRO A 63 2.42 -5.64 10.64
N HIS A 64 2.93 -6.40 9.67
CA HIS A 64 4.32 -6.88 9.62
C HIS A 64 5.31 -5.97 8.90
N LYS A 65 4.85 -4.97 8.10
CA LYS A 65 5.71 -4.19 7.19
C LYS A 65 6.93 -3.52 7.86
N GLU A 66 6.77 -3.06 9.10
CA GLU A 66 7.84 -2.45 9.88
C GLU A 66 8.65 -3.51 10.64
N ALA A 67 7.96 -4.47 11.27
CA ALA A 67 8.59 -5.50 12.10
C ALA A 67 9.51 -6.44 11.32
N VAL A 68 9.24 -6.69 10.04
CA VAL A 68 10.00 -7.62 9.22
C VAL A 68 11.40 -7.12 8.86
N LEU A 69 11.66 -5.82 8.93
CA LEU A 69 12.94 -5.20 8.56
C LEU A 69 14.15 -5.86 9.24
N SER A 70 14.05 -6.15 10.55
CA SER A 70 15.12 -6.72 11.34
C SER A 70 15.32 -8.23 11.15
N LEU A 71 14.44 -8.88 10.38
CA LEU A 71 14.44 -10.33 10.14
C LEU A 71 15.01 -10.70 8.76
N LEU A 72 15.33 -9.71 7.93
CA LEU A 72 15.85 -9.88 6.58
C LEU A 72 17.36 -9.80 6.53
N ASP A 73 17.96 -10.47 5.55
CA ASP A 73 19.42 -10.45 5.35
C ASP A 73 19.85 -9.12 4.73
N GLU A 74 19.06 -8.62 3.75
CA GLU A 74 19.31 -7.35 3.10
C GLU A 74 17.99 -6.57 2.92
N VAL A 75 18.09 -5.26 2.98
CA VAL A 75 16.96 -4.35 2.72
C VAL A 75 17.42 -3.30 1.72
N ASP A 76 16.65 -3.15 0.64
CA ASP A 76 16.87 -2.11 -0.36
C ASP A 76 16.91 -0.71 0.29
N GLU A 77 17.73 0.19 -0.26
CA GLU A 77 17.94 1.52 0.31
C GLU A 77 16.62 2.31 0.43
N THR A 78 15.76 2.22 -0.59
CA THR A 78 14.44 2.88 -0.57
C THR A 78 13.55 2.31 0.52
N ALA A 79 13.49 0.97 0.67
CA ALA A 79 12.71 0.33 1.73
C ALA A 79 13.25 0.68 3.12
N ARG A 80 14.57 0.83 3.25
CA ARG A 80 15.24 1.27 4.50
C ARG A 80 14.89 2.72 4.83
N ARG A 81 14.94 3.62 3.84
CA ARG A 81 14.53 5.03 4.00
C ARG A 81 13.04 5.14 4.37
N ILE A 82 12.18 4.34 3.73
CA ILE A 82 10.75 4.28 4.07
C ILE A 82 10.55 3.73 5.50
N GLY A 83 11.41 2.82 5.94
CA GLY A 83 11.27 2.13 7.24
C GLY A 83 10.15 1.09 7.22
N ALA A 84 9.85 0.51 6.05
CA ALA A 84 8.85 -0.55 5.90
C ALA A 84 9.15 -1.38 4.64
N VAL A 85 8.92 -2.70 4.73
CA VAL A 85 9.02 -3.65 3.62
C VAL A 85 7.63 -4.19 3.30
N ASN A 86 7.24 -4.18 2.03
CA ASN A 86 6.02 -4.83 1.54
C ASN A 86 6.30 -6.02 0.61
N THR A 87 7.57 -6.26 0.25
CA THR A 87 7.98 -7.30 -0.71
C THR A 87 9.25 -7.96 -0.24
N ILE A 88 9.25 -9.28 -0.15
CA ILE A 88 10.45 -10.08 0.14
C ILE A 88 10.72 -10.96 -1.08
N LEU A 89 11.96 -10.95 -1.56
CA LEU A 89 12.50 -11.89 -2.53
C LEU A 89 13.40 -12.90 -1.80
N ASN A 90 13.20 -14.17 -2.06
CA ASN A 90 14.13 -15.21 -1.61
C ASN A 90 15.06 -15.56 -2.77
N GLN A 91 16.31 -15.19 -2.62
CA GLN A 91 17.37 -15.49 -3.56
C GLN A 91 18.31 -16.53 -2.94
N GLU A 92 18.06 -17.80 -3.24
CA GLU A 92 18.87 -18.95 -2.78
C GLU A 92 19.05 -19.01 -1.25
N GLY A 93 18.02 -18.65 -0.49
CA GLY A 93 18.01 -18.63 0.96
C GLY A 93 18.34 -17.26 1.56
N SER A 94 18.87 -16.30 0.81
CA SER A 94 19.00 -14.91 1.23
C SER A 94 17.67 -14.17 1.00
N LEU A 95 17.16 -13.50 2.03
CA LEU A 95 15.90 -12.76 2.00
C LEU A 95 16.18 -11.26 1.82
N LEU A 96 15.78 -10.73 0.67
CA LEU A 96 15.94 -9.33 0.30
C LEU A 96 14.60 -8.61 0.43
N GLY A 97 14.57 -7.49 1.16
CA GLY A 97 13.37 -6.69 1.40
C GLY A 97 13.29 -5.46 0.51
N PHE A 98 12.11 -5.23 -0.07
CA PHE A 98 11.81 -4.08 -0.91
C PHE A 98 10.52 -3.41 -0.45
N ASN A 99 10.30 -2.19 -0.92
CA ASN A 99 9.01 -1.52 -0.79
C ASN A 99 8.53 -1.06 -2.16
N THR A 100 7.41 -1.62 -2.62
CA THR A 100 6.77 -1.23 -3.90
C THR A 100 5.54 -0.36 -3.70
N ASP A 101 5.08 -0.17 -2.46
CA ASP A 101 3.89 0.64 -2.16
C ASP A 101 4.07 2.10 -2.60
N TRP A 102 5.28 2.67 -2.44
CA TRP A 102 5.55 4.04 -2.83
C TRP A 102 5.42 4.25 -4.35
N LEU A 103 5.88 3.28 -5.16
CA LEU A 103 5.71 3.31 -6.63
C LEU A 103 4.23 3.19 -6.99
N GLY A 104 3.50 2.30 -6.30
CA GLY A 104 2.07 2.13 -6.49
C GLY A 104 1.28 3.41 -6.19
N ALA A 105 1.55 4.04 -5.05
CA ALA A 105 0.90 5.28 -4.65
C ALA A 105 1.23 6.44 -5.60
N ARG A 106 2.52 6.61 -5.91
CA ARG A 106 2.99 7.64 -6.84
C ARG A 106 2.30 7.52 -8.20
N ARG A 107 2.36 6.34 -8.81
CA ARG A 107 1.78 6.10 -10.12
C ARG A 107 0.27 6.32 -10.16
N ALA A 108 -0.44 5.85 -9.13
CA ALA A 108 -1.88 6.03 -9.03
C ALA A 108 -2.30 7.51 -8.92
N LEU A 109 -1.53 8.32 -8.17
CA LEU A 109 -1.77 9.76 -8.04
C LEU A 109 -1.38 10.53 -9.31
N GLU A 110 -0.24 10.19 -9.93
CA GLU A 110 0.25 10.87 -11.15
C GLU A 110 -0.66 10.68 -12.37
N GLU A 111 -1.58 9.70 -12.36
CA GLU A 111 -2.66 9.59 -13.37
C GLU A 111 -3.68 10.73 -13.28
N LYS A 112 -3.77 11.42 -12.15
CA LYS A 112 -4.77 12.47 -11.87
C LYS A 112 -4.17 13.85 -11.73
N ILE A 113 -2.96 13.97 -11.17
CA ILE A 113 -2.37 15.25 -10.82
C ILE A 113 -0.84 15.17 -10.84
N ALA A 114 -0.18 16.23 -11.31
CA ALA A 114 1.26 16.38 -11.12
C ALA A 114 1.56 16.68 -9.63
N LEU A 115 2.49 15.94 -9.02
CA LEU A 115 2.73 16.00 -7.58
C LEU A 115 3.68 17.13 -7.15
N SER A 116 4.58 17.55 -8.04
CA SER A 116 5.61 18.55 -7.72
C SER A 116 5.00 19.90 -7.32
N GLY A 117 5.43 20.42 -6.18
CA GLY A 117 4.98 21.71 -5.64
C GLY A 117 3.59 21.68 -4.98
N ARG A 118 2.87 20.56 -5.04
CA ARG A 118 1.54 20.40 -4.46
C ARG A 118 1.59 20.21 -2.94
N ARG A 119 0.55 20.67 -2.26
CA ARG A 119 0.32 20.40 -0.83
C ARG A 119 -0.53 19.14 -0.67
N ALA A 120 0.03 18.14 -0.01
CA ALA A 120 -0.61 16.83 0.19
C ALA A 120 -0.87 16.59 1.69
N VAL A 121 -2.11 16.27 2.00
CA VAL A 121 -2.58 15.88 3.33
C VAL A 121 -2.65 14.36 3.40
N VAL A 122 -1.94 13.76 4.35
CA VAL A 122 -1.94 12.31 4.58
C VAL A 122 -2.59 12.00 5.92
N VAL A 123 -3.63 11.17 5.92
CA VAL A 123 -4.32 10.70 7.12
C VAL A 123 -3.83 9.29 7.45
N GLY A 124 -3.11 9.16 8.58
CA GLY A 124 -2.48 7.92 9.05
C GLY A 124 -0.96 8.02 9.15
N ALA A 125 -0.35 7.13 9.96
CA ALA A 125 1.10 7.07 10.19
C ALA A 125 1.59 5.61 10.38
N GLY A 126 1.06 4.66 9.61
CA GLY A 126 1.51 3.26 9.55
C GLY A 126 2.40 2.99 8.35
N GLY A 127 2.76 1.71 8.14
CA GLY A 127 3.68 1.31 7.06
C GLY A 127 3.27 1.76 5.65
N SER A 128 1.96 1.80 5.34
CA SER A 128 1.49 2.34 4.05
C SER A 128 1.58 3.87 4.00
N ALA A 129 1.31 4.57 5.11
CA ALA A 129 1.50 6.02 5.20
C ALA A 129 2.96 6.41 4.94
N ARG A 130 3.93 5.66 5.50
CA ARG A 130 5.36 5.87 5.27
C ARG A 130 5.71 5.84 3.78
N ALA A 131 5.20 4.84 3.05
CA ALA A 131 5.42 4.70 1.61
C ALA A 131 4.77 5.84 0.80
N VAL A 132 3.55 6.27 1.17
CA VAL A 132 2.85 7.39 0.54
C VAL A 132 3.59 8.70 0.79
N VAL A 133 3.98 8.97 2.04
CA VAL A 133 4.75 10.19 2.40
C VAL A 133 6.07 10.23 1.65
N TYR A 134 6.79 9.10 1.59
CA TYR A 134 8.02 8.98 0.81
C TYR A 134 7.77 9.31 -0.68
N ALA A 135 6.75 8.70 -1.30
CA ALA A 135 6.40 8.93 -2.69
C ALA A 135 6.10 10.40 -3.01
N LEU A 136 5.33 11.06 -2.16
CA LEU A 136 4.98 12.48 -2.29
C LEU A 136 6.19 13.39 -2.12
N LYS A 137 7.04 13.12 -1.12
CA LYS A 137 8.27 13.90 -0.88
C LYS A 137 9.28 13.75 -2.01
N GLU A 138 9.52 12.53 -2.51
CA GLU A 138 10.40 12.27 -3.66
C GLU A 138 9.87 12.92 -4.96
N ALA A 139 8.56 13.12 -5.06
CA ALA A 139 7.95 13.84 -6.19
C ALA A 139 7.95 15.38 -5.99
N GLY A 140 8.48 15.90 -4.89
CA GLY A 140 8.58 17.33 -4.60
C GLY A 140 7.31 17.96 -4.01
N ALA A 141 6.40 17.17 -3.43
CA ALA A 141 5.22 17.68 -2.74
C ALA A 141 5.57 18.17 -1.31
N GLN A 142 4.78 19.13 -0.84
CA GLN A 142 4.73 19.54 0.58
C GLN A 142 3.77 18.60 1.29
N VAL A 143 4.19 17.93 2.35
CA VAL A 143 3.38 16.91 3.02
C VAL A 143 3.03 17.30 4.42
N VAL A 144 1.75 17.13 4.78
CA VAL A 144 1.20 17.35 6.12
C VAL A 144 0.52 16.04 6.57
N ILE A 145 0.86 15.56 7.77
CA ILE A 145 0.43 14.26 8.27
C ILE A 145 -0.52 14.44 9.46
N TYR A 146 -1.69 13.82 9.38
CA TYR A 146 -2.67 13.81 10.48
C TYR A 146 -2.82 12.38 11.01
N ASN A 147 -2.70 12.20 12.33
CA ASN A 147 -2.87 10.86 12.91
C ASN A 147 -3.45 10.91 14.32
N ARG A 148 -4.27 9.92 14.68
CA ARG A 148 -4.87 9.75 16.00
C ARG A 148 -3.81 9.68 17.11
N THR A 149 -2.74 8.93 16.91
CA THR A 149 -1.58 8.89 17.80
C THR A 149 -0.56 9.90 17.30
N PHE A 150 -0.60 11.10 17.85
CA PHE A 150 0.19 12.24 17.36
C PHE A 150 1.69 11.95 17.31
N SER A 151 2.26 11.29 18.31
CA SER A 151 3.68 10.92 18.33
C SER A 151 4.14 10.08 17.13
N ARG A 152 3.24 9.26 16.52
CA ARG A 152 3.54 8.54 15.30
C ARG A 152 3.59 9.46 14.08
N ALA A 153 2.73 10.48 14.04
CA ALA A 153 2.77 11.48 12.97
C ALA A 153 4.03 12.35 13.07
N GLU A 154 4.41 12.76 14.29
CA GLU A 154 5.65 13.52 14.54
C GLU A 154 6.89 12.74 14.09
N ALA A 155 7.02 11.48 14.51
CA ALA A 155 8.15 10.64 14.11
C ALA A 155 8.22 10.42 12.59
N LEU A 156 7.06 10.29 11.93
CA LEU A 156 7.00 10.18 10.48
C LEU A 156 7.35 11.50 9.79
N ALA A 157 6.87 12.63 10.31
CA ALA A 157 7.17 13.95 9.78
C ALA A 157 8.66 14.31 9.93
N GLU A 158 9.26 14.01 11.07
CA GLU A 158 10.70 14.18 11.30
C GLU A 158 11.52 13.38 10.30
N ALA A 159 11.17 12.11 10.09
CA ALA A 159 11.90 11.22 9.17
C ALA A 159 11.91 11.70 7.72
N PHE A 160 10.89 12.47 7.28
CA PHE A 160 10.75 12.89 5.88
C PHE A 160 10.72 14.41 5.67
N GLY A 161 10.95 15.21 6.71
CA GLY A 161 10.88 16.66 6.62
C GLY A 161 9.47 17.14 6.20
N ALA A 162 8.43 16.63 6.89
CA ALA A 162 7.03 16.98 6.72
C ALA A 162 6.48 17.71 7.96
N GLU A 163 5.25 18.18 7.87
CA GLU A 163 4.52 18.72 9.04
C GLU A 163 3.62 17.62 9.65
N ALA A 164 3.34 17.69 10.94
CA ALA A 164 2.45 16.78 11.63
C ALA A 164 1.45 17.49 12.53
N PHE A 165 0.24 16.97 12.56
CA PHE A 165 -0.85 17.45 13.40
C PHE A 165 -1.64 16.29 14.02
N PRO A 166 -2.26 16.49 15.19
CA PRO A 166 -3.21 15.54 15.74
C PRO A 166 -4.44 15.43 14.84
N LEU A 167 -5.11 14.27 14.85
CA LEU A 167 -6.26 14.02 13.98
C LEU A 167 -7.42 14.99 14.23
N GLU A 168 -7.53 15.50 15.44
CA GLU A 168 -8.55 16.49 15.86
C GLU A 168 -8.43 17.82 15.10
N ALA A 169 -7.24 18.16 14.58
CA ALA A 169 -7.00 19.33 13.76
C ALA A 169 -7.34 19.13 12.27
N LEU A 170 -7.68 17.92 11.85
CA LEU A 170 -8.01 17.61 10.45
C LEU A 170 -9.15 18.48 9.87
N PRO A 171 -10.18 18.94 10.62
CA PRO A 171 -11.20 19.84 10.07
C PRO A 171 -10.67 21.17 9.49
N GLU A 172 -9.46 21.58 9.89
CA GLU A 172 -8.80 22.80 9.39
C GLU A 172 -7.84 22.50 8.21
N ALA A 173 -7.73 21.24 7.81
CA ALA A 173 -6.82 20.85 6.73
C ALA A 173 -7.26 21.41 5.38
N GLU A 174 -6.25 21.81 4.59
CA GLU A 174 -6.39 22.25 3.21
C GLU A 174 -5.18 21.80 2.38
N GLY A 175 -5.37 21.64 1.08
CA GLY A 175 -4.30 21.22 0.17
C GLY A 175 -4.84 20.83 -1.20
N ASP A 176 -3.97 20.40 -2.08
CA ASP A 176 -4.35 19.92 -3.42
C ASP A 176 -4.75 18.46 -3.38
N ILE A 177 -4.08 17.66 -2.55
CA ILE A 177 -4.19 16.20 -2.50
C ILE A 177 -4.53 15.75 -1.07
N LEU A 178 -5.50 14.85 -0.95
CA LEU A 178 -5.81 14.14 0.30
C LEU A 178 -5.60 12.64 0.11
N VAL A 179 -4.80 12.01 0.98
CA VAL A 179 -4.58 10.55 0.95
C VAL A 179 -4.95 9.93 2.28
N GLN A 180 -5.97 9.06 2.27
CA GLN A 180 -6.39 8.25 3.41
C GLN A 180 -5.61 6.92 3.41
N THR A 181 -4.84 6.66 4.47
CA THR A 181 -3.96 5.48 4.58
C THR A 181 -4.30 4.56 5.75
N THR A 182 -5.41 4.84 6.47
CA THR A 182 -5.88 4.01 7.59
C THR A 182 -6.81 2.90 7.11
N SER A 183 -7.23 2.01 8.01
CA SER A 183 -8.21 0.97 7.72
C SER A 183 -9.67 1.41 7.90
N VAL A 184 -9.94 2.68 8.20
CA VAL A 184 -11.31 3.20 8.33
C VAL A 184 -12.00 3.13 6.98
N GLY A 185 -13.19 2.58 6.93
CA GLY A 185 -13.93 2.33 5.68
C GLY A 185 -13.82 0.90 5.15
N LEU A 186 -12.90 0.06 5.67
CA LEU A 186 -12.73 -1.34 5.21
C LEU A 186 -13.90 -2.25 5.55
N LYS A 187 -14.54 -2.06 6.71
CA LYS A 187 -15.64 -2.94 7.18
C LYS A 187 -16.85 -2.13 7.67
N GLU A 188 -16.84 -0.84 7.45
CA GLU A 188 -17.82 0.09 7.95
C GLU A 188 -18.05 1.21 6.92
N ASP A 189 -19.28 1.70 6.80
CA ASP A 189 -19.57 2.85 5.94
C ASP A 189 -19.24 4.17 6.68
N ARG A 190 -17.95 4.39 6.92
CA ARG A 190 -17.42 5.53 7.63
C ARG A 190 -16.23 6.15 6.91
N SER A 191 -16.06 7.46 7.03
CA SER A 191 -14.90 8.21 6.57
C SER A 191 -14.14 8.76 7.77
N PRO A 192 -12.80 8.73 7.79
CA PRO A 192 -12.03 9.41 8.82
C PRO A 192 -11.90 10.92 8.55
N VAL A 193 -12.33 11.36 7.36
CA VAL A 193 -12.24 12.75 6.91
C VAL A 193 -13.63 13.37 6.92
N PRO A 194 -13.81 14.57 7.51
CA PRO A 194 -15.07 15.31 7.45
C PRO A 194 -15.40 15.70 6.00
N LYS A 195 -16.65 15.48 5.59
CA LYS A 195 -17.10 15.81 4.22
C LYS A 195 -16.99 17.30 3.90
N GLU A 196 -17.09 18.15 4.92
CA GLU A 196 -17.08 19.61 4.82
C GLU A 196 -15.76 20.19 4.28
N ILE A 197 -14.66 19.45 4.43
CA ILE A 197 -13.35 19.91 3.95
C ILE A 197 -13.01 19.37 2.55
N LEU A 198 -13.75 18.41 2.02
CA LEU A 198 -13.38 17.72 0.78
C LEU A 198 -13.28 18.66 -0.43
N SER A 199 -14.12 19.70 -0.49
CA SER A 199 -14.06 20.72 -1.54
C SER A 199 -12.80 21.57 -1.55
N ARG A 200 -11.93 21.43 -0.54
CA ARG A 200 -10.62 22.10 -0.46
C ARG A 200 -9.51 21.30 -1.17
N PHE A 201 -9.83 20.11 -1.74
CA PHE A 201 -8.89 19.23 -2.40
C PHE A 201 -9.27 19.02 -3.87
N GLU A 202 -8.26 18.94 -4.73
CA GLU A 202 -8.42 18.61 -6.14
C GLU A 202 -8.53 17.10 -6.34
N VAL A 203 -7.67 16.33 -5.61
CA VAL A 203 -7.62 14.86 -5.69
C VAL A 203 -7.76 14.24 -4.30
N VAL A 204 -8.59 13.21 -4.19
CA VAL A 204 -8.75 12.41 -2.97
C VAL A 204 -8.45 10.95 -3.28
N MET A 205 -7.49 10.37 -2.56
CA MET A 205 -7.13 8.96 -2.63
C MET A 205 -7.50 8.24 -1.34
N ASP A 206 -8.09 7.05 -1.46
CA ASP A 206 -8.32 6.15 -0.34
C ASP A 206 -7.60 4.82 -0.59
N LEU A 207 -6.77 4.37 0.35
CA LEU A 207 -6.06 3.10 0.23
C LEU A 207 -6.95 1.88 0.49
N VAL A 208 -8.14 2.09 1.05
CA VAL A 208 -9.14 1.03 1.17
C VAL A 208 -9.71 0.70 -0.21
N TYR A 209 -9.73 -0.58 -0.56
CA TYR A 209 -10.24 -1.10 -1.83
C TYR A 209 -11.43 -2.06 -1.67
N GLN A 210 -11.91 -2.26 -0.44
CA GLN A 210 -13.09 -3.07 -0.14
C GLN A 210 -13.95 -2.39 0.94
N PRO A 211 -15.05 -1.74 0.52
CA PRO A 211 -15.58 -1.65 -0.85
C PRO A 211 -14.68 -0.81 -1.77
N LEU A 212 -14.78 -1.03 -3.09
CA LEU A 212 -14.01 -0.27 -4.08
C LEU A 212 -14.33 1.22 -4.04
N GLU A 213 -15.61 1.57 -3.84
CA GLU A 213 -16.06 2.93 -3.62
C GLU A 213 -16.43 3.14 -2.15
N THR A 214 -15.46 3.59 -1.38
CA THR A 214 -15.64 3.90 0.05
C THR A 214 -16.54 5.13 0.25
N ARG A 215 -17.01 5.34 1.48
CA ARG A 215 -17.75 6.56 1.83
C ARG A 215 -16.94 7.82 1.51
N LEU A 216 -15.65 7.82 1.83
CA LEU A 216 -14.76 8.95 1.52
C LEU A 216 -14.77 9.27 0.03
N LEU A 217 -14.59 8.28 -0.85
CA LEU A 217 -14.55 8.49 -2.30
C LEU A 217 -15.90 8.96 -2.85
N ARG A 218 -17.03 8.42 -2.34
CA ARG A 218 -18.37 8.88 -2.71
C ARG A 218 -18.62 10.35 -2.33
N GLU A 219 -18.19 10.73 -1.13
CA GLU A 219 -18.33 12.11 -0.63
C GLU A 219 -17.40 13.06 -1.40
N ALA A 220 -16.16 12.63 -1.71
CA ALA A 220 -15.21 13.41 -2.50
C ALA A 220 -15.72 13.68 -3.93
N LYS A 221 -16.27 12.68 -4.61
CA LYS A 221 -16.92 12.87 -5.94
C LYS A 221 -18.04 13.91 -5.87
N LYS A 222 -18.90 13.85 -4.84
CA LYS A 222 -19.98 14.84 -4.64
C LYS A 222 -19.45 16.24 -4.37
N ALA A 223 -18.28 16.36 -3.77
CA ALA A 223 -17.61 17.64 -3.54
C ALA A 223 -16.86 18.17 -4.78
N GLY A 224 -16.82 17.40 -5.89
CA GLY A 224 -16.17 17.80 -7.14
C GLY A 224 -14.72 17.38 -7.27
N CYS A 225 -14.21 16.53 -6.35
CA CYS A 225 -12.83 16.06 -6.42
C CYS A 225 -12.66 14.94 -7.46
N GLU A 226 -11.49 14.90 -8.10
CA GLU A 226 -11.01 13.67 -8.73
C GLU A 226 -10.70 12.62 -7.65
N VAL A 227 -10.96 11.35 -7.95
CA VAL A 227 -10.75 10.29 -6.96
C VAL A 227 -9.81 9.21 -7.47
N VAL A 228 -9.02 8.66 -6.53
CA VAL A 228 -8.12 7.52 -6.76
C VAL A 228 -8.51 6.41 -5.79
N ASP A 229 -8.94 5.27 -6.32
CA ASP A 229 -9.28 4.10 -5.52
C ASP A 229 -8.04 3.34 -5.04
N GLY A 230 -8.18 2.61 -3.93
CA GLY A 230 -7.10 1.83 -3.34
C GLY A 230 -6.66 0.64 -4.22
N LEU A 231 -7.53 0.19 -5.13
CA LEU A 231 -7.19 -0.88 -6.07
C LEU A 231 -6.14 -0.43 -7.08
N SER A 232 -6.14 0.84 -7.50
CA SER A 232 -5.10 1.40 -8.39
C SER A 232 -3.71 1.26 -7.77
N MET A 233 -3.53 1.66 -6.51
CA MET A 233 -2.26 1.48 -5.80
C MET A 233 -1.91 0.01 -5.62
N LEU A 234 -2.89 -0.84 -5.23
CA LEU A 234 -2.69 -2.28 -5.05
C LEU A 234 -2.20 -2.95 -6.32
N VAL A 235 -2.75 -2.58 -7.48
CA VAL A 235 -2.35 -3.11 -8.78
C VAL A 235 -0.93 -2.66 -9.14
N TYR A 236 -0.63 -1.38 -9.05
CA TYR A 236 0.67 -0.88 -9.47
C TYR A 236 1.81 -1.40 -8.59
N GLN A 237 1.63 -1.46 -7.27
CA GLN A 237 2.61 -2.08 -6.39
C GLN A 237 2.77 -3.59 -6.68
N GLY A 238 1.66 -4.28 -7.03
CA GLY A 238 1.67 -5.70 -7.37
C GLY A 238 2.42 -6.00 -8.67
N VAL A 239 2.32 -5.15 -9.68
CA VAL A 239 3.13 -5.24 -10.92
C VAL A 239 4.62 -5.17 -10.60
N GLU A 240 5.03 -4.23 -9.73
CA GLU A 240 6.43 -4.10 -9.33
C GLU A 240 6.92 -5.30 -8.48
N GLN A 241 6.08 -5.84 -7.58
CA GLN A 241 6.39 -7.08 -6.87
C GLN A 241 6.63 -8.23 -7.84
N PHE A 242 5.74 -8.39 -8.80
CA PHE A 242 5.84 -9.44 -9.82
C PHE A 242 7.15 -9.32 -10.60
N ARG A 243 7.53 -8.09 -10.98
CA ARG A 243 8.79 -7.81 -11.68
C ARG A 243 10.01 -8.16 -10.83
N ILE A 244 10.01 -7.84 -9.53
CA ILE A 244 11.09 -8.19 -8.61
C ILE A 244 11.26 -9.72 -8.51
N TRP A 245 10.17 -10.49 -8.48
CA TRP A 245 10.23 -11.94 -8.32
C TRP A 245 10.55 -12.71 -9.59
N THR A 246 10.15 -12.20 -10.75
CA THR A 246 10.17 -12.97 -12.01
C THR A 246 11.02 -12.34 -13.11
N GLY A 247 11.35 -11.08 -13.01
CA GLY A 247 11.94 -10.28 -14.09
C GLY A 247 10.92 -9.78 -15.13
N GLU A 248 9.67 -10.27 -15.09
CA GLU A 248 8.62 -9.96 -16.06
C GLU A 248 7.65 -8.92 -15.53
N SER A 249 7.04 -8.14 -16.42
CA SER A 249 6.05 -7.12 -16.08
C SER A 249 4.69 -7.45 -16.70
N PRO A 250 3.71 -7.93 -15.91
CA PRO A 250 2.37 -8.19 -16.43
C PRO A 250 1.63 -6.89 -16.71
N PRO A 251 0.66 -6.87 -17.65
CA PRO A 251 -0.21 -5.72 -17.85
C PRO A 251 -1.00 -5.40 -16.57
N ALA A 252 -0.93 -4.15 -16.12
CA ALA A 252 -1.68 -3.70 -14.94
C ALA A 252 -3.21 -3.91 -15.10
N SER A 253 -3.73 -3.72 -16.31
CA SER A 253 -5.14 -3.98 -16.64
C SER A 253 -5.56 -5.43 -16.39
N LEU A 254 -4.70 -6.40 -16.67
CA LEU A 254 -4.97 -7.82 -16.39
C LEU A 254 -5.10 -8.07 -14.88
N MET A 255 -4.16 -7.54 -14.09
CA MET A 255 -4.20 -7.68 -12.63
C MET A 255 -5.43 -6.99 -12.04
N ARG A 256 -5.77 -5.78 -12.52
CA ARG A 256 -6.96 -5.05 -12.10
C ARG A 256 -8.24 -5.83 -12.38
N GLN A 257 -8.41 -6.33 -13.61
CA GLN A 257 -9.57 -7.15 -13.98
C GLN A 257 -9.73 -8.40 -13.09
N ALA A 258 -8.64 -9.08 -12.77
CA ALA A 258 -8.66 -10.24 -11.89
C ALA A 258 -9.11 -9.86 -10.46
N ALA A 259 -8.62 -8.73 -9.92
CA ALA A 259 -9.03 -8.24 -8.63
C ALA A 259 -10.50 -7.79 -8.59
N GLU A 260 -10.98 -7.11 -9.64
CA GLU A 260 -12.37 -6.67 -9.74
C GLU A 260 -13.36 -7.84 -9.83
N LYS A 261 -13.01 -8.92 -10.54
CA LYS A 261 -13.81 -10.16 -10.58
C LYS A 261 -13.90 -10.80 -9.19
N GLU A 262 -12.77 -10.89 -8.49
CA GLU A 262 -12.74 -11.44 -7.12
C GLU A 262 -13.60 -10.61 -6.16
N LEU A 263 -13.56 -9.27 -6.25
CA LEU A 263 -14.40 -8.37 -5.44
C LEU A 263 -15.91 -8.58 -5.68
N LYS A 264 -16.29 -8.95 -6.91
CA LYS A 264 -17.69 -9.23 -7.28
C LYS A 264 -18.14 -10.65 -6.93
N GLY A 265 -17.24 -11.53 -6.51
CA GLY A 265 -17.51 -12.95 -6.34
C GLY A 265 -17.77 -13.71 -7.65
N GLU A 266 -17.26 -13.18 -8.76
CA GLU A 266 -17.36 -13.77 -10.10
C GLU A 266 -16.13 -14.68 -10.35
N ASN A 267 -16.16 -15.91 -9.80
CA ASN A 267 -15.12 -16.93 -10.02
C ASN A 267 -15.45 -17.86 -11.20
#